data_151da221178898454b813107241f5273
#
_entry.id   151da221178898454b813107241f5273
#
_cell.length_a   1.000
_cell.length_b   1.000
_cell.length_c   1.000
_cell.angle_alpha   90.00
_cell.angle_beta   90.00
_cell.angle_gamma   90.00
#
_symmetry.space_group_name_H-M   'P 1'
#
loop_
_entity.id
_entity.type
_entity.pdbx_description
1 polymer ?
#
loop_
_entity_poly.entity_id
_entity_poly.type
_entity_poly.pdbx_seq_one_letter_code
_entity_poly.pdbx_strand_id
1 'polypeptide(L)'
;DHRDLHSFPTRRSSDLPMQKNYVQEILSIIHSGLPKAELAEKLSDYHEKDLADALEALTPAERQSLYSILGVDTVAEIFAYLDDAEPYLKELPSHEAAKVISNMDSDDAVDALEDLDDTDKNEIVNKLDKDSVEDVKMLLSYDEDEIGSRMTTNYISIKNDMTIRQAMSELVKQAGENDNISTLYVVDENEHFYGAIDLKDLIIARAEESLESLIVRSYPYVTDREQVSDCIDRIVDYAERSLPVLNDAGKLVGIITSSDVVELVDDEMGDDYAKLGGLTGKIGRAHV
;
A
#
# COMPACT_ATOMS: atom_id res chain seq x y z
N ASP A 1 26.47 45.74 32.08
CA ASP A 1 25.82 45.55 30.78
C ASP A 1 25.18 44.17 30.70
N HIS A 2 23.94 44.13 31.11
CA HIS A 2 23.10 42.93 30.99
C HIS A 2 22.52 42.94 29.57
N ARG A 3 22.87 41.95 28.74
CA ARG A 3 22.21 41.66 27.47
C ARG A 3 20.99 40.77 27.78
N ASP A 4 19.83 41.35 27.54
CA ASP A 4 18.56 40.60 27.56
C ASP A 4 18.58 39.51 26.49
N LEU A 5 18.57 38.25 26.91
CA LEU A 5 18.30 37.10 26.06
C LEU A 5 16.80 37.11 25.72
N HIS A 6 16.51 37.47 24.48
CA HIS A 6 15.15 37.37 23.93
C HIS A 6 14.65 35.92 24.08
N SER A 7 13.74 35.72 25.01
CA SER A 7 12.96 34.48 25.10
C SER A 7 12.06 34.38 23.88
N PHE A 8 12.33 33.39 23.02
CA PHE A 8 11.38 33.00 21.98
C PHE A 8 10.07 32.54 22.65
N PRO A 9 8.91 33.02 22.20
CA PRO A 9 7.64 32.54 22.72
C PRO A 9 7.52 31.04 22.38
N THR A 10 7.55 30.20 23.39
CA THR A 10 7.20 28.78 23.26
C THR A 10 5.72 28.72 22.89
N ARG A 11 5.42 28.41 21.62
CA ARG A 11 4.07 28.08 21.18
C ARG A 11 3.59 26.91 22.04
N ARG A 12 2.52 27.10 22.79
CA ARG A 12 1.91 25.99 23.56
C ARG A 12 1.36 24.99 22.54
N SER A 13 1.50 23.70 22.82
CA SER A 13 0.96 22.60 21.99
C SER A 13 -0.58 22.69 21.79
N SER A 14 -1.27 23.51 22.61
CA SER A 14 -2.70 23.79 22.48
C SER A 14 -3.06 24.74 21.32
N ASP A 15 -2.08 25.35 20.63
CA ASP A 15 -2.31 26.30 19.54
C ASP A 15 -2.17 25.70 18.13
N LEU A 16 -1.91 24.37 18.05
CA LEU A 16 -2.04 23.65 16.79
C LEU A 16 -3.54 23.44 16.50
N PRO A 17 -4.03 23.76 15.30
CA PRO A 17 -5.40 23.42 14.94
C PRO A 17 -5.56 21.90 15.15
N MET A 18 -6.53 21.49 15.96
CA MET A 18 -6.88 20.07 16.07
C MET A 18 -7.18 19.57 14.66
N GLN A 19 -6.57 18.45 14.27
CA GLN A 19 -6.86 17.80 13.01
C GLN A 19 -8.37 17.55 12.96
N LYS A 20 -9.02 18.02 11.89
CA LYS A 20 -10.47 17.93 11.78
C LYS A 20 -10.83 16.45 11.66
N ASN A 21 -11.61 15.93 12.57
CA ASN A 21 -12.16 14.59 12.46
C ASN A 21 -13.37 14.63 11.52
N TYR A 22 -13.22 14.03 10.34
CA TYR A 22 -14.25 14.03 9.30
C TYR A 22 -15.33 12.96 9.51
N VAL A 23 -15.15 12.00 10.42
CA VAL A 23 -16.08 10.87 10.64
C VAL A 23 -17.52 11.35 10.86
N GLN A 24 -17.72 12.37 11.71
CA GLN A 24 -19.08 12.90 11.98
C GLN A 24 -19.71 13.58 10.77
N GLU A 25 -18.91 14.22 9.95
CA GLU A 25 -19.36 14.85 8.70
C GLU A 25 -19.75 13.79 7.66
N ILE A 26 -18.91 12.76 7.49
CA ILE A 26 -19.17 11.59 6.63
C ILE A 26 -20.46 10.89 7.06
N LEU A 27 -20.63 10.58 8.35
CA LEU A 27 -21.85 9.96 8.87
C LEU A 27 -23.10 10.81 8.62
N SER A 28 -22.98 12.14 8.77
CA SER A 28 -24.06 13.07 8.47
C SER A 28 -24.46 13.03 6.99
N ILE A 29 -23.49 12.89 6.08
CA ILE A 29 -23.71 12.76 4.65
C ILE A 29 -24.39 11.42 4.34
N ILE A 30 -23.91 10.33 4.90
CA ILE A 30 -24.48 8.99 4.71
C ILE A 30 -25.96 8.96 5.17
N HIS A 31 -26.28 9.58 6.30
CA HIS A 31 -27.62 9.62 6.85
C HIS A 31 -28.51 10.74 6.27
N SER A 32 -28.02 11.53 5.31
CA SER A 32 -28.76 12.68 4.76
C SER A 32 -29.96 12.31 3.87
N GLY A 33 -30.06 11.04 3.44
CA GLY A 33 -31.10 10.59 2.52
C GLY A 33 -30.91 11.07 1.07
N LEU A 34 -29.72 11.48 0.69
CA LEU A 34 -29.38 11.88 -0.68
C LEU A 34 -29.55 10.72 -1.68
N PRO A 35 -29.81 11.02 -2.96
CA PRO A 35 -29.73 10.02 -4.02
C PRO A 35 -28.34 9.37 -4.09
N LYS A 36 -28.27 8.08 -4.46
CA LYS A 36 -27.04 7.29 -4.48
C LYS A 36 -25.88 7.97 -5.23
N ALA A 37 -26.16 8.56 -6.40
CA ALA A 37 -25.15 9.23 -7.21
C ALA A 37 -24.59 10.50 -6.53
N GLU A 38 -25.45 11.29 -5.90
CA GLU A 38 -25.04 12.49 -5.16
C GLU A 38 -24.30 12.13 -3.86
N LEU A 39 -24.67 11.01 -3.24
CA LEU A 39 -23.99 10.49 -2.06
C LEU A 39 -22.56 10.03 -2.42
N ALA A 40 -22.40 9.25 -3.50
CA ALA A 40 -21.07 8.85 -3.99
C ALA A 40 -20.19 10.05 -4.33
N GLU A 41 -20.73 11.05 -5.06
CA GLU A 41 -20.01 12.27 -5.41
C GLU A 41 -19.52 13.04 -4.17
N LYS A 42 -20.36 13.14 -3.13
CA LYS A 42 -19.95 13.83 -1.89
C LYS A 42 -18.94 13.05 -1.07
N LEU A 43 -18.98 11.73 -1.09
CA LEU A 43 -18.04 10.88 -0.35
C LEU A 43 -16.69 10.81 -1.05
N SER A 44 -16.61 10.99 -2.37
CA SER A 44 -15.32 11.07 -3.09
C SER A 44 -14.49 12.32 -2.77
N ASP A 45 -15.02 13.28 -2.01
CA ASP A 45 -14.26 14.42 -1.48
C ASP A 45 -13.45 14.07 -0.23
N TYR A 46 -13.62 12.87 0.34
CA TYR A 46 -12.94 12.42 1.56
C TYR A 46 -11.88 11.37 1.25
N HIS A 47 -10.82 11.38 2.04
CA HIS A 47 -9.77 10.38 1.96
C HIS A 47 -10.29 9.01 2.42
N GLU A 48 -9.80 7.93 1.82
CA GLU A 48 -10.20 6.54 2.08
C GLU A 48 -10.02 6.18 3.57
N LYS A 49 -8.97 6.66 4.23
CA LYS A 49 -8.76 6.49 5.68
C LYS A 49 -9.89 7.08 6.51
N ASP A 50 -10.38 8.29 6.16
CA ASP A 50 -11.50 8.91 6.89
C ASP A 50 -12.81 8.14 6.67
N LEU A 51 -12.97 7.52 5.48
CA LEU A 51 -14.09 6.64 5.16
C LEU A 51 -13.99 5.32 5.92
N ALA A 52 -12.80 4.72 6.03
CA ALA A 52 -12.54 3.53 6.84
C ALA A 52 -12.88 3.77 8.32
N ASP A 53 -12.41 4.86 8.91
CA ASP A 53 -12.76 5.25 10.28
C ASP A 53 -14.29 5.44 10.47
N ALA A 54 -14.99 5.88 9.44
CA ALA A 54 -16.45 6.04 9.51
C ALA A 54 -17.18 4.68 9.43
N LEU A 55 -16.63 3.65 8.80
CA LEU A 55 -17.24 2.31 8.73
C LEU A 55 -17.50 1.70 10.10
N GLU A 56 -16.60 1.91 11.06
CA GLU A 56 -16.72 1.40 12.42
C GLU A 56 -18.01 1.88 13.12
N ALA A 57 -18.43 3.10 12.82
CA ALA A 57 -19.63 3.71 13.43
C ALA A 57 -20.93 3.32 12.72
N LEU A 58 -20.88 2.61 11.59
CA LEU A 58 -22.02 2.18 10.81
C LEU A 58 -22.47 0.77 11.20
N THR A 59 -23.77 0.50 11.05
CA THR A 59 -24.32 -0.86 11.18
C THR A 59 -23.97 -1.69 9.92
N PRO A 60 -23.93 -3.03 9.99
CA PRO A 60 -23.70 -3.90 8.85
C PRO A 60 -24.61 -3.60 7.64
N ALA A 61 -25.87 -3.28 7.89
CA ALA A 61 -26.84 -2.96 6.82
C ALA A 61 -26.52 -1.62 6.13
N GLU A 62 -26.04 -0.64 6.88
CA GLU A 62 -25.59 0.64 6.33
C GLU A 62 -24.32 0.48 5.52
N ARG A 63 -23.35 -0.31 6.02
CA ARG A 63 -22.12 -0.62 5.29
C ARG A 63 -22.40 -1.33 3.97
N GLN A 64 -23.22 -2.39 3.95
CA GLN A 64 -23.58 -3.08 2.72
C GLN A 64 -24.27 -2.14 1.70
N SER A 65 -25.12 -1.24 2.19
CA SER A 65 -25.72 -0.21 1.32
C SER A 65 -24.65 0.73 0.75
N LEU A 66 -23.71 1.15 1.57
CA LEU A 66 -22.60 2.04 1.21
C LEU A 66 -21.68 1.39 0.18
N TYR A 67 -21.27 0.12 0.37
CA TYR A 67 -20.46 -0.62 -0.61
C TYR A 67 -21.10 -0.65 -1.99
N SER A 68 -22.41 -0.87 -2.06
CA SER A 68 -23.16 -0.85 -3.33
C SER A 68 -23.21 0.53 -4.01
N ILE A 69 -22.90 1.60 -3.29
CA ILE A 69 -22.91 2.99 -3.77
C ILE A 69 -21.52 3.40 -4.24
N LEU A 70 -20.50 3.07 -3.47
CA LEU A 70 -19.11 3.45 -3.75
C LEU A 70 -18.50 2.64 -4.90
N GLY A 71 -18.89 1.39 -5.06
CA GLY A 71 -18.30 0.47 -6.03
C GLY A 71 -17.10 -0.29 -5.45
N VAL A 72 -16.67 -1.33 -6.18
CA VAL A 72 -15.68 -2.29 -5.69
C VAL A 72 -14.29 -1.65 -5.53
N ASP A 73 -13.88 -0.79 -6.45
CA ASP A 73 -12.54 -0.17 -6.45
C ASP A 73 -12.37 0.70 -5.19
N THR A 74 -13.29 1.65 -4.96
CA THR A 74 -13.25 2.50 -3.75
C THR A 74 -13.41 1.69 -2.45
N VAL A 75 -14.17 0.59 -2.45
CA VAL A 75 -14.28 -0.28 -1.27
C VAL A 75 -12.96 -1.02 -1.00
N ALA A 76 -12.25 -1.44 -2.03
CA ALA A 76 -10.93 -2.04 -1.90
C ALA A 76 -9.92 -1.05 -1.28
N GLU A 77 -9.86 0.17 -1.80
CA GLU A 77 -9.03 1.26 -1.26
C GLU A 77 -9.36 1.58 0.22
N ILE A 78 -10.66 1.57 0.60
CA ILE A 78 -11.06 1.78 2.00
C ILE A 78 -10.62 0.61 2.89
N PHE A 79 -10.74 -0.63 2.40
CA PHE A 79 -10.42 -1.81 3.19
C PHE A 79 -8.91 -1.94 3.47
N ALA A 80 -8.05 -1.43 2.59
CA ALA A 80 -6.60 -1.32 2.82
C ALA A 80 -6.23 -0.47 4.05
N TYR A 81 -7.14 0.39 4.52
CA TYR A 81 -6.94 1.20 5.74
C TYR A 81 -7.57 0.61 7.01
N LEU A 82 -8.13 -0.59 6.95
CA LEU A 82 -8.71 -1.25 8.13
C LEU A 82 -7.63 -2.04 8.88
N ASP A 83 -7.57 -1.87 10.20
CA ASP A 83 -6.66 -2.66 11.06
C ASP A 83 -7.05 -4.15 11.13
N ASP A 84 -8.32 -4.47 10.88
CA ASP A 84 -8.89 -5.83 10.83
C ASP A 84 -10.02 -5.84 9.79
N ALA A 85 -9.75 -6.45 8.64
CA ALA A 85 -10.70 -6.54 7.53
C ALA A 85 -11.72 -7.69 7.68
N GLU A 86 -11.46 -8.68 8.57
CA GLU A 86 -12.28 -9.89 8.72
C GLU A 86 -13.78 -9.59 8.94
N PRO A 87 -14.19 -8.72 9.91
CA PRO A 87 -15.60 -8.47 10.16
C PRO A 87 -16.34 -7.90 8.94
N TYR A 88 -15.66 -7.08 8.15
CA TYR A 88 -16.22 -6.40 6.98
C TYR A 88 -16.29 -7.33 5.77
N LEU A 89 -15.28 -8.14 5.55
CA LEU A 89 -15.27 -9.18 4.51
C LEU A 89 -16.36 -10.22 4.74
N LYS A 90 -16.59 -10.63 5.99
CA LYS A 90 -17.65 -11.58 6.38
C LYS A 90 -19.07 -11.03 6.20
N GLU A 91 -19.24 -9.73 6.11
CA GLU A 91 -20.54 -9.10 5.77
C GLU A 91 -20.88 -9.24 4.28
N LEU A 92 -19.89 -9.53 3.43
CA LEU A 92 -20.05 -9.67 1.99
C LEU A 92 -20.26 -11.14 1.58
N PRO A 93 -21.05 -11.42 0.55
CA PRO A 93 -21.01 -12.73 -0.10
C PRO A 93 -19.60 -13.02 -0.63
N SER A 94 -19.11 -14.25 -0.52
CA SER A 94 -17.73 -14.61 -0.86
C SER A 94 -17.29 -14.19 -2.27
N HIS A 95 -18.23 -14.10 -3.24
CA HIS A 95 -17.90 -13.62 -4.59
C HIS A 95 -17.76 -12.09 -4.68
N GLU A 96 -18.35 -11.35 -3.77
CA GLU A 96 -18.16 -9.88 -3.65
C GLU A 96 -16.91 -9.59 -2.85
N ALA A 97 -16.66 -10.30 -1.76
CA ALA A 97 -15.40 -10.24 -1.02
C ALA A 97 -14.20 -10.54 -1.93
N ALA A 98 -14.30 -11.60 -2.77
CA ALA A 98 -13.25 -11.91 -3.75
C ALA A 98 -12.99 -10.77 -4.75
N LYS A 99 -14.02 -10.04 -5.17
CA LYS A 99 -13.83 -8.85 -6.03
C LYS A 99 -13.13 -7.72 -5.31
N VAL A 100 -13.48 -7.46 -4.05
CA VAL A 100 -12.80 -6.43 -3.23
C VAL A 100 -11.33 -6.80 -3.11
N ILE A 101 -11.01 -8.02 -2.69
CA ILE A 101 -9.63 -8.52 -2.57
C ILE A 101 -8.87 -8.46 -3.91
N SER A 102 -9.52 -8.79 -5.05
CA SER A 102 -8.88 -8.70 -6.37
C SER A 102 -8.59 -7.26 -6.85
N ASN A 103 -9.15 -6.25 -6.18
CA ASN A 103 -8.89 -4.84 -6.49
C ASN A 103 -8.03 -4.15 -5.41
N MET A 104 -7.52 -4.88 -4.44
CA MET A 104 -6.53 -4.40 -3.47
C MET A 104 -5.12 -4.57 -4.03
N ASP A 105 -4.16 -3.82 -3.50
CA ASP A 105 -2.75 -4.13 -3.69
C ASP A 105 -2.46 -5.53 -3.16
N SER A 106 -1.46 -6.21 -3.70
CA SER A 106 -1.27 -7.64 -3.42
C SER A 106 -0.86 -7.92 -1.98
N ASP A 107 -0.13 -7.03 -1.33
CA ASP A 107 0.22 -7.04 0.08
C ASP A 107 -1.02 -6.84 0.96
N ASP A 108 -1.80 -5.78 0.74
CA ASP A 108 -3.07 -5.52 1.43
C ASP A 108 -4.06 -6.70 1.26
N ALA A 109 -4.10 -7.30 0.06
CA ALA A 109 -4.93 -8.46 -0.22
C ALA A 109 -4.51 -9.68 0.61
N VAL A 110 -3.21 -9.90 0.81
CA VAL A 110 -2.68 -10.98 1.64
C VAL A 110 -2.98 -10.72 3.11
N ASP A 111 -2.72 -9.53 3.61
CA ASP A 111 -3.01 -9.15 5.01
C ASP A 111 -4.49 -9.34 5.33
N ALA A 112 -5.39 -8.84 4.48
CA ALA A 112 -6.84 -9.03 4.65
C ALA A 112 -7.28 -10.50 4.60
N LEU A 113 -6.57 -11.36 3.86
CA LEU A 113 -6.83 -12.80 3.81
C LEU A 113 -6.24 -13.54 5.00
N GLU A 114 -5.15 -13.06 5.60
CA GLU A 114 -4.54 -13.67 6.78
C GLU A 114 -5.38 -13.51 8.03
N ASP A 115 -6.14 -12.45 8.12
CA ASP A 115 -7.11 -12.22 9.20
C ASP A 115 -8.27 -13.24 9.19
N LEU A 116 -8.57 -13.89 8.05
CA LEU A 116 -9.67 -14.83 7.90
C LEU A 116 -9.32 -16.23 8.39
N ASP A 117 -10.33 -16.97 8.84
CA ASP A 117 -10.19 -18.40 9.07
C ASP A 117 -9.97 -19.18 7.75
N ASP A 118 -9.35 -20.37 7.84
CA ASP A 118 -8.97 -21.20 6.68
C ASP A 118 -10.14 -21.50 5.73
N THR A 119 -11.39 -21.56 6.23
CA THR A 119 -12.56 -21.87 5.43
C THR A 119 -12.94 -20.70 4.56
N ASP A 120 -13.08 -19.51 5.15
CA ASP A 120 -13.44 -18.28 4.48
C ASP A 120 -12.33 -17.84 3.53
N LYS A 121 -11.06 -17.90 3.98
CA LYS A 121 -9.88 -17.65 3.15
C LYS A 121 -9.89 -18.50 1.87
N ASN A 122 -10.03 -19.81 2.01
CA ASN A 122 -10.05 -20.72 0.86
C ASN A 122 -11.26 -20.48 -0.05
N GLU A 123 -12.42 -20.13 0.50
CA GLU A 123 -13.61 -19.83 -0.30
C GLU A 123 -13.43 -18.56 -1.14
N ILE A 124 -12.82 -17.53 -0.59
CA ILE A 124 -12.53 -16.27 -1.28
C ILE A 124 -11.44 -16.49 -2.32
N VAL A 125 -10.29 -17.07 -1.95
CA VAL A 125 -9.15 -17.32 -2.86
C VAL A 125 -9.57 -18.11 -4.10
N ASN A 126 -10.49 -19.09 -3.96
CA ASN A 126 -11.01 -19.84 -5.11
C ASN A 126 -11.90 -19.01 -6.05
N LYS A 127 -12.27 -17.80 -5.68
CA LYS A 127 -13.12 -16.89 -6.47
C LYS A 127 -12.40 -15.64 -6.95
N LEU A 128 -11.12 -15.44 -6.56
CA LEU A 128 -10.29 -14.38 -7.10
C LEU A 128 -10.16 -14.51 -8.62
N ASP A 129 -9.86 -13.40 -9.28
CA ASP A 129 -9.48 -13.45 -10.69
C ASP A 129 -8.10 -14.13 -10.86
N LYS A 130 -7.73 -14.38 -12.11
CA LYS A 130 -6.55 -15.20 -12.40
C LYS A 130 -5.25 -14.53 -11.98
N ASP A 131 -5.13 -13.23 -12.21
CA ASP A 131 -3.88 -12.49 -11.98
C ASP A 131 -3.71 -12.29 -10.45
N SER A 132 -4.74 -11.85 -9.73
CA SER A 132 -4.74 -11.73 -8.28
C SER A 132 -4.45 -13.05 -7.54
N VAL A 133 -4.96 -14.19 -8.05
CA VAL A 133 -4.67 -15.49 -7.43
C VAL A 133 -3.21 -15.93 -7.60
N GLU A 134 -2.55 -15.53 -8.70
CA GLU A 134 -1.13 -15.80 -8.90
C GLU A 134 -0.28 -14.97 -7.94
N ASP A 135 -0.57 -13.67 -7.79
CA ASP A 135 0.12 -12.76 -6.89
C ASP A 135 -0.06 -13.16 -5.42
N VAL A 136 -1.30 -13.35 -4.97
CA VAL A 136 -1.60 -13.81 -3.60
C VAL A 136 -0.88 -15.12 -3.27
N LYS A 137 -0.87 -16.10 -4.17
CA LYS A 137 -0.14 -17.36 -3.95
C LYS A 137 1.37 -17.17 -3.91
N MET A 138 1.89 -16.26 -4.68
CA MET A 138 3.31 -15.92 -4.67
C MET A 138 3.69 -15.33 -3.31
N LEU A 139 2.97 -14.31 -2.83
CA LEU A 139 3.24 -13.68 -1.54
C LEU A 139 3.08 -14.68 -0.37
N LEU A 140 2.00 -15.46 -0.33
CA LEU A 140 1.78 -16.51 0.67
C LEU A 140 2.81 -17.66 0.64
N SER A 141 3.71 -17.70 -0.34
CA SER A 141 4.79 -18.69 -0.42
C SER A 141 6.06 -18.28 0.33
N TYR A 142 6.14 -17.05 0.78
CA TYR A 142 7.23 -16.51 1.59
C TYR A 142 6.93 -16.72 3.08
N ASP A 143 7.97 -16.79 3.90
CA ASP A 143 7.83 -16.76 5.34
C ASP A 143 7.51 -15.32 5.81
N GLU A 144 6.78 -15.14 6.91
CA GLU A 144 6.30 -13.84 7.41
C GLU A 144 7.42 -12.82 7.66
N ASP A 145 8.64 -13.29 7.91
CA ASP A 145 9.84 -12.48 8.16
C ASP A 145 10.71 -12.27 6.91
N GLU A 146 10.31 -12.81 5.74
CA GLU A 146 10.96 -12.56 4.46
C GLU A 146 10.37 -11.31 3.77
N ILE A 147 11.23 -10.55 3.07
CA ILE A 147 10.83 -9.36 2.29
C ILE A 147 9.71 -9.66 1.29
N GLY A 148 9.73 -10.84 0.70
CA GLY A 148 8.74 -11.24 -0.30
C GLY A 148 7.31 -11.34 0.23
N SER A 149 7.11 -11.50 1.56
CA SER A 149 5.77 -11.51 2.16
C SER A 149 5.16 -10.09 2.30
N ARG A 150 5.99 -9.06 2.20
CA ARG A 150 5.66 -7.65 2.44
C ARG A 150 5.73 -6.79 1.17
N MET A 151 5.97 -7.39 0.01
CA MET A 151 6.07 -6.66 -1.24
C MET A 151 4.72 -6.55 -1.92
N THR A 152 4.54 -5.46 -2.69
CA THR A 152 3.43 -5.36 -3.63
C THR A 152 3.87 -5.63 -5.07
N THR A 153 2.98 -6.15 -5.90
CA THR A 153 3.18 -6.32 -7.34
C THR A 153 2.69 -5.11 -8.14
N ASN A 154 2.15 -4.10 -7.48
CA ASN A 154 1.63 -2.86 -8.06
C ASN A 154 2.78 -1.89 -8.35
N TYR A 155 3.40 -2.00 -9.52
CA TYR A 155 4.49 -1.12 -9.96
C TYR A 155 4.58 -1.00 -11.49
N ILE A 156 5.28 0.02 -11.96
CA ILE A 156 5.54 0.24 -13.39
C ILE A 156 6.90 -0.33 -13.78
N SER A 157 6.93 -1.19 -14.80
CA SER A 157 8.16 -1.68 -15.41
C SER A 157 8.25 -1.35 -16.91
N ILE A 158 9.46 -0.97 -17.37
CA ILE A 158 9.75 -0.64 -18.75
C ILE A 158 11.04 -1.33 -19.21
N LYS A 159 11.21 -1.52 -20.52
CA LYS A 159 12.42 -2.12 -21.10
C LYS A 159 13.51 -1.06 -21.33
N ASN A 160 14.76 -1.45 -21.11
CA ASN A 160 15.93 -0.57 -21.23
C ASN A 160 16.23 -0.11 -22.68
N ASP A 161 15.68 -0.81 -23.68
CA ASP A 161 15.86 -0.50 -25.10
C ASP A 161 14.78 0.45 -25.66
N MET A 162 13.82 0.87 -24.84
CA MET A 162 12.75 1.79 -25.22
C MET A 162 13.29 3.22 -25.49
N THR A 163 12.61 3.94 -26.36
CA THR A 163 12.75 5.39 -26.47
C THR A 163 11.92 6.08 -25.38
N ILE A 164 12.25 7.35 -25.05
CA ILE A 164 11.45 8.18 -24.10
C ILE A 164 9.95 8.13 -24.43
N ARG A 165 9.59 8.22 -25.71
CA ARG A 165 8.19 8.19 -26.15
C ARG A 165 7.53 6.83 -25.90
N GLN A 166 8.25 5.74 -26.11
CA GLN A 166 7.74 4.40 -25.82
C GLN A 166 7.59 4.15 -24.33
N ALA A 167 8.59 4.56 -23.52
CA ALA A 167 8.54 4.48 -22.07
C ALA A 167 7.34 5.27 -21.49
N MET A 168 7.10 6.50 -21.98
CA MET A 168 5.94 7.30 -21.58
C MET A 168 4.61 6.63 -22.01
N SER A 169 4.56 6.00 -23.18
CA SER A 169 3.34 5.30 -23.62
C SER A 169 3.08 4.04 -22.79
N GLU A 170 4.13 3.33 -22.41
CA GLU A 170 4.01 2.13 -21.55
C GLU A 170 3.61 2.52 -20.12
N LEU A 171 4.18 3.61 -19.57
CA LEU A 171 3.74 4.19 -18.30
C LEU A 171 2.23 4.49 -18.30
N VAL A 172 1.74 5.23 -19.30
CA VAL A 172 0.31 5.61 -19.38
C VAL A 172 -0.58 4.38 -19.47
N LYS A 173 -0.14 3.32 -20.15
CA LYS A 173 -0.89 2.07 -20.26
C LYS A 173 -0.96 1.34 -18.91
N GLN A 174 0.16 1.25 -18.19
CA GLN A 174 0.23 0.54 -16.91
C GLN A 174 -0.37 1.34 -15.75
N ALA A 175 -0.32 2.67 -15.78
CA ALA A 175 -0.85 3.56 -14.74
C ALA A 175 -2.38 3.52 -14.57
N GLY A 176 -3.10 2.82 -15.43
CA GLY A 176 -4.54 2.55 -15.26
C GLY A 176 -4.82 1.40 -14.30
N GLU A 177 -3.82 0.59 -14.01
CA GLU A 177 -3.91 -0.62 -13.18
C GLU A 177 -2.88 -0.62 -12.04
N ASN A 178 -2.02 0.41 -11.96
CA ASN A 178 -0.96 0.51 -10.96
C ASN A 178 -0.85 1.93 -10.42
N ASP A 179 -0.81 2.08 -9.11
CA ASP A 179 -0.75 3.37 -8.40
C ASP A 179 0.67 3.79 -8.05
N ASN A 180 1.60 2.84 -7.91
CA ASN A 180 3.01 3.09 -7.61
C ASN A 180 3.78 3.54 -8.85
N ILE A 181 3.44 4.74 -9.36
CA ILE A 181 3.98 5.30 -10.61
C ILE A 181 5.16 6.24 -10.43
N SER A 182 5.50 6.61 -9.18
CA SER A 182 6.55 7.62 -8.89
C SER A 182 7.92 7.20 -9.36
N THR A 183 8.19 5.89 -9.36
CA THR A 183 9.43 5.26 -9.80
C THR A 183 9.11 4.23 -10.87
N LEU A 184 9.77 4.31 -12.03
CA LEU A 184 9.66 3.32 -13.07
C LEU A 184 10.88 2.40 -12.99
N TYR A 185 10.62 1.10 -12.88
CA TYR A 185 11.69 0.12 -12.85
C TYR A 185 12.06 -0.32 -14.25
N VAL A 186 13.35 -0.34 -14.53
CA VAL A 186 13.87 -0.68 -15.86
C VAL A 186 14.40 -2.10 -15.82
N VAL A 187 13.97 -2.92 -16.78
CA VAL A 187 14.45 -4.30 -16.93
C VAL A 187 15.07 -4.50 -18.31
N ASP A 188 15.96 -5.49 -18.41
CA ASP A 188 16.57 -5.89 -19.68
C ASP A 188 15.64 -6.81 -20.52
N GLU A 189 16.11 -7.32 -21.65
CA GLU A 189 15.38 -8.23 -22.52
C GLU A 189 15.02 -9.58 -21.85
N ASN A 190 15.75 -9.97 -20.79
CA ASN A 190 15.54 -11.20 -20.03
C ASN A 190 14.76 -10.96 -18.71
N GLU A 191 14.25 -9.73 -18.53
CA GLU A 191 13.51 -9.30 -17.33
C GLU A 191 14.36 -9.17 -16.06
N HIS A 192 15.71 -9.10 -16.18
CA HIS A 192 16.55 -8.76 -15.05
C HIS A 192 16.46 -7.25 -14.77
N PHE A 193 16.50 -6.93 -13.48
CA PHE A 193 16.55 -5.55 -13.05
C PHE A 193 17.79 -4.83 -13.59
N TYR A 194 17.58 -3.67 -14.21
CA TYR A 194 18.61 -2.88 -14.85
C TYR A 194 18.87 -1.55 -14.15
N GLY A 195 17.84 -0.97 -13.53
CA GLY A 195 17.88 0.31 -12.83
C GLY A 195 16.49 0.90 -12.65
N ALA A 196 16.42 2.16 -12.28
CA ALA A 196 15.15 2.87 -12.09
C ALA A 196 15.21 4.29 -12.68
N ILE A 197 14.03 4.86 -12.95
CA ILE A 197 13.84 6.22 -13.45
C ILE A 197 12.80 6.90 -12.55
N ASP A 198 13.09 8.10 -12.03
CA ASP A 198 12.07 8.94 -11.40
C ASP A 198 11.06 9.42 -12.46
N LEU A 199 9.78 9.32 -12.17
CA LEU A 199 8.71 9.77 -13.07
C LEU A 199 8.91 11.22 -13.52
N LYS A 200 9.35 12.09 -12.63
CA LYS A 200 9.63 13.50 -12.94
C LYS A 200 10.68 13.63 -14.05
N ASP A 201 11.75 12.82 -14.01
CA ASP A 201 12.81 12.88 -15.01
C ASP A 201 12.31 12.41 -16.37
N LEU A 202 11.47 11.38 -16.41
CA LEU A 202 10.81 10.95 -17.64
C LEU A 202 9.86 12.02 -18.22
N ILE A 203 9.10 12.72 -17.35
CA ILE A 203 8.16 13.79 -17.77
C ILE A 203 8.89 14.98 -18.40
N ILE A 204 10.05 15.38 -17.85
CA ILE A 204 10.81 16.54 -18.34
C ILE A 204 11.77 16.21 -19.49
N ALA A 205 12.00 14.93 -19.76
CA ALA A 205 12.91 14.46 -20.79
C ALA A 205 12.44 14.89 -22.20
N ARG A 206 13.41 15.18 -23.06
CA ARG A 206 13.12 15.47 -24.47
C ARG A 206 13.04 14.18 -25.26
N ALA A 207 12.19 14.17 -26.28
CA ALA A 207 11.95 12.97 -27.09
C ALA A 207 13.19 12.46 -27.86
N GLU A 208 14.19 13.31 -28.04
CA GLU A 208 15.46 13.01 -28.71
C GLU A 208 16.54 12.50 -27.74
N GLU A 209 16.32 12.58 -26.43
CA GLU A 209 17.25 12.09 -25.42
C GLU A 209 17.19 10.55 -25.38
N SER A 210 18.30 9.94 -24.95
CA SER A 210 18.33 8.51 -24.73
C SER A 210 17.70 8.17 -23.37
N LEU A 211 16.84 7.15 -23.32
CA LEU A 211 16.28 6.64 -22.07
C LEU A 211 17.41 6.25 -21.10
N GLU A 212 18.51 5.68 -21.63
CA GLU A 212 19.70 5.32 -20.84
C GLU A 212 20.26 6.47 -20.00
N SER A 213 20.13 7.72 -20.44
CA SER A 213 20.63 8.89 -19.71
C SER A 213 19.79 9.22 -18.46
N LEU A 214 18.59 8.67 -18.33
CA LEU A 214 17.70 8.84 -17.18
C LEU A 214 17.82 7.69 -16.19
N ILE A 215 18.40 6.54 -16.59
CA ILE A 215 18.42 5.33 -15.77
C ILE A 215 19.48 5.44 -14.68
N VAL A 216 19.05 5.35 -13.43
CA VAL A 216 19.92 5.21 -12.26
C VAL A 216 20.24 3.72 -12.08
N ARG A 217 21.41 3.30 -12.56
CA ARG A 217 21.85 1.89 -12.50
C ARG A 217 22.27 1.43 -11.10
N SER A 218 22.66 2.36 -10.24
CA SER A 218 23.02 2.09 -8.84
C SER A 218 21.83 2.20 -7.90
N TYR A 219 20.60 2.11 -8.43
CA TYR A 219 19.40 2.16 -7.61
C TYR A 219 19.40 1.00 -6.60
N PRO A 220 19.10 1.25 -5.32
CA PRO A 220 19.10 0.23 -4.29
C PRO A 220 18.01 -0.81 -4.52
N TYR A 221 18.23 -2.03 -4.05
CA TYR A 221 17.26 -3.13 -4.12
C TYR A 221 17.39 -4.05 -2.91
N VAL A 222 16.38 -4.87 -2.71
CA VAL A 222 16.35 -5.96 -1.74
C VAL A 222 16.03 -7.27 -2.45
N THR A 223 16.24 -8.41 -1.78
CA THR A 223 15.89 -9.72 -2.34
C THR A 223 14.68 -10.33 -1.63
N ASP A 224 13.89 -11.08 -2.37
CA ASP A 224 12.61 -11.65 -1.91
C ASP A 224 12.74 -12.55 -0.68
N ARG A 225 13.86 -13.30 -0.56
CA ARG A 225 14.17 -14.21 0.56
C ARG A 225 15.02 -13.58 1.66
N GLU A 226 15.32 -12.31 1.58
CA GLU A 226 16.06 -11.60 2.61
C GLU A 226 15.16 -11.37 3.83
N GLN A 227 15.73 -11.52 5.04
CA GLN A 227 14.98 -11.25 6.27
C GLN A 227 14.77 -9.74 6.44
N VAL A 228 13.58 -9.34 6.83
CA VAL A 228 13.22 -7.94 7.08
C VAL A 228 14.22 -7.30 8.05
N SER A 229 14.49 -7.95 9.18
CA SER A 229 15.42 -7.46 10.21
C SER A 229 16.85 -7.20 9.71
N ASP A 230 17.29 -7.93 8.68
CA ASP A 230 18.65 -7.80 8.14
C ASP A 230 18.81 -6.62 7.16
N CYS A 231 17.69 -6.14 6.60
CA CYS A 231 17.72 -5.11 5.55
C CYS A 231 17.07 -3.78 5.95
N ILE A 232 16.34 -3.72 7.05
CA ILE A 232 15.56 -2.54 7.44
C ILE A 232 16.40 -1.27 7.56
N ASP A 233 17.55 -1.33 8.21
CA ASP A 233 18.48 -0.18 8.33
C ASP A 233 18.93 0.32 6.95
N ARG A 234 19.23 -0.62 6.03
CA ARG A 234 19.62 -0.32 4.66
C ARG A 234 18.48 0.34 3.88
N ILE A 235 17.26 -0.17 4.03
CA ILE A 235 16.07 0.40 3.37
C ILE A 235 15.84 1.84 3.86
N VAL A 236 15.88 2.07 5.16
CA VAL A 236 15.72 3.40 5.78
C VAL A 236 16.82 4.36 5.34
N ASP A 237 18.08 3.90 5.23
CA ASP A 237 19.22 4.74 4.85
C ASP A 237 19.12 5.31 3.43
N TYR A 238 18.53 4.57 2.49
CA TYR A 238 18.35 5.07 1.13
C TYR A 238 17.21 6.08 1.01
N ALA A 239 16.20 6.01 1.89
CA ALA A 239 15.06 6.92 1.95
C ALA A 239 14.34 7.12 0.59
N GLU A 240 14.33 6.07 -0.24
CA GLU A 240 13.62 6.05 -1.52
C GLU A 240 12.10 5.87 -1.29
N ARG A 241 11.30 6.24 -2.27
CA ARG A 241 9.83 6.08 -2.19
C ARG A 241 9.40 4.62 -2.26
N SER A 242 10.15 3.83 -3.02
CA SER A 242 9.98 2.39 -3.13
C SER A 242 11.28 1.74 -3.57
N LEU A 243 11.49 0.48 -3.18
CA LEU A 243 12.65 -0.33 -3.54
C LEU A 243 12.19 -1.56 -4.32
N PRO A 244 12.88 -1.92 -5.42
CA PRO A 244 12.57 -3.14 -6.14
C PRO A 244 13.00 -4.36 -5.33
N VAL A 245 12.15 -5.37 -5.36
CA VAL A 245 12.41 -6.71 -4.81
C VAL A 245 12.82 -7.63 -5.94
N LEU A 246 13.97 -8.27 -5.78
CA LEU A 246 14.54 -9.16 -6.81
C LEU A 246 14.59 -10.59 -6.28
N ASN A 247 14.28 -11.55 -7.15
CA ASN A 247 14.50 -12.95 -6.83
C ASN A 247 15.97 -13.37 -7.03
N ASP A 248 16.31 -14.61 -6.71
CA ASP A 248 17.65 -15.19 -6.87
C ASP A 248 18.21 -15.11 -8.30
N ALA A 249 17.35 -15.01 -9.31
CA ALA A 249 17.75 -14.84 -10.71
C ALA A 249 18.00 -13.37 -11.08
N GLY A 250 17.84 -12.42 -10.16
CA GLY A 250 17.96 -10.98 -10.41
C GLY A 250 16.79 -10.39 -11.19
N LYS A 251 15.65 -11.07 -11.24
CA LYS A 251 14.42 -10.57 -11.86
C LYS A 251 13.61 -9.77 -10.85
N LEU A 252 13.00 -8.71 -11.32
CA LEU A 252 12.05 -7.91 -10.55
C LEU A 252 10.77 -8.73 -10.31
N VAL A 253 10.39 -8.91 -9.05
CA VAL A 253 9.21 -9.68 -8.63
C VAL A 253 8.19 -8.84 -7.86
N GLY A 254 8.59 -7.71 -7.32
CA GLY A 254 7.74 -6.79 -6.58
C GLY A 254 8.48 -5.53 -6.18
N ILE A 255 7.85 -4.72 -5.36
CA ILE A 255 8.44 -3.55 -4.72
C ILE A 255 8.05 -3.49 -3.25
N ILE A 256 8.86 -2.81 -2.44
CA ILE A 256 8.48 -2.35 -1.10
C ILE A 256 8.36 -0.83 -1.13
N THR A 257 7.24 -0.29 -0.66
CA THR A 257 7.01 1.16 -0.60
C THR A 257 7.52 1.77 0.70
N SER A 258 7.57 3.09 0.77
CA SER A 258 7.95 3.79 2.00
C SER A 258 6.91 3.64 3.13
N SER A 259 5.66 3.34 2.82
CA SER A 259 4.60 3.00 3.80
C SER A 259 4.89 1.67 4.49
N ASP A 260 5.16 0.64 3.68
CA ASP A 260 5.46 -0.70 4.19
C ASP A 260 6.71 -0.69 5.06
N VAL A 261 7.72 0.13 4.68
CA VAL A 261 8.92 0.33 5.50
C VAL A 261 8.60 0.92 6.89
N VAL A 262 7.67 1.87 6.97
CA VAL A 262 7.25 2.44 8.27
C VAL A 262 6.57 1.36 9.12
N GLU A 263 5.71 0.56 8.54
CA GLU A 263 5.02 -0.55 9.21
C GLU A 263 6.02 -1.60 9.72
N LEU A 264 6.97 -2.01 8.86
CA LEU A 264 8.04 -2.94 9.24
C LEU A 264 8.90 -2.43 10.40
N VAL A 265 9.19 -1.13 10.45
CA VAL A 265 9.95 -0.51 11.57
C VAL A 265 9.13 -0.54 12.85
N ASP A 266 7.83 -0.26 12.79
CA ASP A 266 6.95 -0.28 13.95
C ASP A 266 6.79 -1.71 14.51
N ASP A 267 6.67 -2.72 13.65
CA ASP A 267 6.59 -4.14 14.02
C ASP A 267 7.89 -4.60 14.70
N GLU A 268 9.05 -4.33 14.13
CA GLU A 268 10.36 -4.67 14.72
C GLU A 268 10.59 -3.97 16.07
N MET A 269 10.21 -2.70 16.19
CA MET A 269 10.29 -1.98 17.47
C MET A 269 9.36 -2.57 18.52
N GLY A 270 8.14 -2.96 18.12
CA GLY A 270 7.17 -3.63 18.97
C GLY A 270 7.72 -4.96 19.50
N ASP A 271 8.31 -5.77 18.66
CA ASP A 271 8.95 -7.04 19.01
C ASP A 271 10.14 -6.87 19.95
N ASP A 272 10.98 -5.87 19.74
CA ASP A 272 12.12 -5.57 20.60
C ASP A 272 11.66 -5.09 22.01
N TYR A 273 10.61 -4.28 22.09
CA TYR A 273 10.00 -3.91 23.38
C TYR A 273 9.40 -5.13 24.07
N ALA A 274 8.74 -6.04 23.36
CA ALA A 274 8.19 -7.27 23.89
C ALA A 274 9.30 -8.21 24.42
N LYS A 275 10.40 -8.36 23.71
CA LYS A 275 11.59 -9.12 24.12
C LYS A 275 12.24 -8.53 25.38
N LEU A 276 12.40 -7.19 25.45
CA LEU A 276 12.93 -6.48 26.62
C LEU A 276 12.01 -6.58 27.85
N GLY A 277 10.70 -6.63 27.65
CA GLY A 277 9.70 -6.81 28.72
C GLY A 277 9.57 -8.25 29.24
N GLY A 278 10.32 -9.21 28.68
CA GLY A 278 10.24 -10.63 29.03
C GLY A 278 8.96 -11.31 28.54
N LEU A 279 8.25 -10.67 27.60
CA LEU A 279 7.14 -11.23 26.87
C LEU A 279 7.73 -12.03 25.72
N THR A 280 7.67 -13.35 25.77
CA THR A 280 8.14 -14.23 24.69
C THR A 280 7.25 -14.00 23.47
N GLY A 281 7.85 -13.73 22.32
CA GLY A 281 7.21 -13.44 21.05
C GLY A 281 6.21 -14.50 20.61
N LYS A 282 5.03 -14.39 21.08
CA LYS A 282 3.73 -14.92 20.61
C LYS A 282 2.64 -14.08 21.25
N ILE A 283 2.66 -12.81 21.00
CA ILE A 283 1.44 -12.03 21.07
C ILE A 283 1.05 -11.83 19.59
N GLY A 284 0.40 -12.86 19.07
CA GLY A 284 -0.51 -12.62 17.98
C GLY A 284 -1.42 -11.46 18.40
N ARG A 285 -1.74 -10.56 17.50
CA ARG A 285 -2.59 -9.38 17.69
C ARG A 285 -3.65 -9.68 18.77
N ALA A 286 -3.42 -9.25 20.00
CA ALA A 286 -4.33 -9.49 21.09
C ALA A 286 -5.39 -8.40 20.99
N HIS A 287 -6.61 -8.83 20.68
CA HIS A 287 -7.81 -8.02 20.82
C HIS A 287 -7.79 -7.22 22.14
N VAL A 288 -7.86 -5.93 22.05
CA VAL A 288 -8.27 -5.03 23.13
C VAL A 288 -9.51 -4.30 22.66
#